data_cf92abf2c897457edcd94c46f68f656f
#
_entry.id   cf92abf2c897457edcd94c46f68f656f
#
_cell.length_a   1.000
_cell.length_b   1.000
_cell.length_c   1.000
_cell.angle_alpha   90.00
_cell.angle_beta   90.00
_cell.angle_gamma   90.00
#
_symmetry.space_group_name_H-M   'P 1'
#
loop_
_entity.id
_entity.type
_entity.pdbx_description
1 polymer ?
#
loop_
_entity_poly.entity_id
_entity_poly.type
_entity_poly.pdbx_seq_one_letter_code
_entity_poly.pdbx_strand_id
1 'polypeptide(L)'
;MHKRLNKLLVANRGEIAVRIIRAAQALGIPTVAVCSEADRDSLAARLADEVRLIGPARADRSYLDIEAILMAARETGADSIHPGYGFLSENPAFAEAVQAAGLVFVGPEAQTIRRMGDKAEARRTAMRS
;
A
#
# COMPACT_ATOMS: atom_id res chain seq x y z
N MET A 1 3.35 22.94 1.81
CA MET A 1 2.19 22.80 0.92
C MET A 1 1.87 21.34 0.73
N HIS A 2 0.65 20.95 1.02
CA HIS A 2 0.25 19.55 0.89
C HIS A 2 0.00 19.20 -0.58
N LYS A 3 0.65 18.15 -1.06
CA LYS A 3 0.41 17.67 -2.40
C LYS A 3 -0.97 17.00 -2.46
N ARG A 4 -1.81 17.46 -3.37
CA ARG A 4 -3.14 16.88 -3.56
C ARG A 4 -3.02 15.52 -4.24
N LEU A 5 -3.70 14.53 -3.69
CA LEU A 5 -3.75 13.20 -4.28
C LEU A 5 -4.83 13.16 -5.36
N ASN A 6 -4.46 12.77 -6.56
CA ASN A 6 -5.38 12.73 -7.68
C ASN A 6 -5.93 11.32 -7.95
N LYS A 7 -5.16 10.28 -7.62
CA LYS A 7 -5.61 8.90 -7.73
C LYS A 7 -4.78 8.05 -6.77
N LEU A 8 -5.45 7.37 -5.87
CA LEU A 8 -4.83 6.59 -4.80
C LEU A 8 -4.91 5.09 -5.10
N LEU A 9 -3.77 4.43 -5.13
CA LEU A 9 -3.71 2.97 -5.21
C LEU A 9 -3.66 2.41 -3.79
N VAL A 10 -4.55 1.47 -3.50
CA VAL A 10 -4.63 0.82 -2.18
C VAL A 10 -3.92 -0.52 -2.26
N ALA A 11 -2.76 -0.63 -1.61
CA ALA A 11 -1.93 -1.83 -1.63
C ALA A 11 -2.20 -2.70 -0.40
N ASN A 12 -3.44 -3.13 -0.26
CA ASN A 12 -3.86 -3.99 0.84
C ASN A 12 -5.15 -4.70 0.45
N ARG A 13 -5.67 -5.54 1.32
CA ARG A 13 -6.86 -6.35 1.06
C ARG A 13 -7.83 -6.30 2.24
N GLY A 14 -9.01 -6.89 2.04
CA GLY A 14 -9.99 -7.08 3.08
C GLY A 14 -10.54 -5.78 3.65
N GLU A 15 -10.89 -5.79 4.92
CA GLU A 15 -11.50 -4.64 5.59
C GLU A 15 -10.61 -3.41 5.60
N ILE A 16 -9.31 -3.60 5.69
CA ILE A 16 -8.35 -2.49 5.67
C ILE A 16 -8.46 -1.75 4.33
N ALA A 17 -8.45 -2.48 3.22
CA ALA A 17 -8.60 -1.89 1.89
C ALA A 17 -9.94 -1.17 1.76
N VAL A 18 -11.03 -1.77 2.24
CA VAL A 18 -12.36 -1.16 2.19
C VAL A 18 -12.38 0.17 2.94
N ARG A 19 -11.79 0.22 4.13
CA ARG A 19 -11.75 1.45 4.93
C ARG A 19 -10.99 2.57 4.22
N ILE A 20 -9.86 2.24 3.62
CA ILE A 20 -9.05 3.22 2.89
C ILE A 20 -9.80 3.74 1.67
N ILE A 21 -10.43 2.83 0.91
CA ILE A 21 -11.21 3.20 -0.28
C ILE A 21 -12.35 4.12 0.10
N ARG A 22 -13.10 3.79 1.14
CA ARG A 22 -14.22 4.63 1.60
C ARG A 22 -13.77 6.00 2.07
N ALA A 23 -12.63 6.06 2.79
CA ALA A 23 -12.08 7.35 3.23
C ALA A 23 -11.67 8.21 2.04
N ALA A 24 -11.03 7.61 1.04
CA ALA A 24 -10.63 8.33 -0.18
C ALA A 24 -11.86 8.83 -0.94
N GLN A 25 -12.87 8.00 -1.07
CA GLN A 25 -14.12 8.37 -1.76
C GLN A 25 -14.81 9.53 -1.05
N ALA A 26 -14.81 9.54 0.28
CA ALA A 26 -15.38 10.65 1.05
C ALA A 26 -14.65 11.97 0.79
N LEU A 27 -13.37 11.90 0.40
CA LEU A 27 -12.57 13.07 0.04
C LEU A 27 -12.60 13.37 -1.46
N GLY A 28 -13.36 12.60 -2.25
CA GLY A 28 -13.42 12.79 -3.69
C GLY A 28 -12.19 12.32 -4.45
N ILE A 29 -11.41 11.42 -3.87
CA ILE A 29 -10.17 10.90 -4.49
C ILE A 29 -10.48 9.59 -5.19
N PRO A 30 -10.27 9.47 -6.53
CA PRO A 30 -10.41 8.21 -7.24
C PRO A 30 -9.45 7.14 -6.69
N THR A 31 -9.90 5.88 -6.68
CA THR A 31 -9.16 4.78 -6.08
C THR A 31 -8.87 3.66 -7.07
N VAL A 32 -7.72 3.01 -6.87
CA VAL A 32 -7.34 1.78 -7.55
C VAL A 32 -7.14 0.71 -6.50
N ALA A 33 -7.84 -0.41 -6.63
CA ALA A 33 -7.59 -1.58 -5.80
C ALA A 33 -6.69 -2.53 -6.55
N VAL A 34 -5.58 -2.95 -5.94
CA VAL A 34 -4.82 -4.09 -6.43
C VAL A 34 -5.33 -5.31 -5.67
N CYS A 35 -5.45 -6.44 -6.35
CA CYS A 35 -5.93 -7.64 -5.70
C CYS A 35 -5.29 -8.90 -6.27
N SER A 36 -5.17 -9.92 -5.41
CA SER A 36 -4.82 -11.26 -5.85
C SER A 36 -6.03 -11.89 -6.53
N GLU A 37 -5.82 -13.01 -7.21
CA GLU A 37 -6.90 -13.74 -7.86
C GLU A 37 -8.00 -14.14 -6.87
N ALA A 38 -7.63 -14.48 -5.62
CA ALA A 38 -8.59 -14.86 -4.60
C ALA A 38 -9.50 -13.70 -4.20
N ASP A 39 -9.04 -12.46 -4.35
CA ASP A 39 -9.78 -11.25 -3.93
C ASP A 39 -10.46 -10.53 -5.09
N ARG A 40 -10.52 -11.15 -6.25
CA ARG A 40 -11.11 -10.54 -7.46
C ARG A 40 -12.52 -10.02 -7.24
N ASP A 41 -13.34 -10.75 -6.49
CA ASP A 41 -14.74 -10.41 -6.24
C ASP A 41 -14.96 -9.83 -4.84
N SER A 42 -13.89 -9.37 -4.20
CA SER A 42 -13.98 -8.80 -2.85
C SER A 42 -14.72 -7.47 -2.84
N LEU A 43 -15.18 -7.06 -1.67
CA LEU A 43 -15.86 -5.77 -1.52
C LEU A 43 -14.94 -4.62 -1.92
N ALA A 44 -13.66 -4.70 -1.55
CA ALA A 44 -12.68 -3.68 -1.93
C ALA A 44 -12.61 -3.52 -3.45
N ALA A 45 -12.56 -4.65 -4.17
CA ALA A 45 -12.51 -4.62 -5.63
C ALA A 45 -13.77 -4.01 -6.24
N ARG A 46 -14.92 -4.26 -5.63
CA ARG A 46 -16.19 -3.70 -6.11
C ARG A 46 -16.34 -2.21 -5.85
N LEU A 47 -15.78 -1.72 -4.75
CA LEU A 47 -15.90 -0.32 -4.35
C LEU A 47 -14.92 0.60 -5.06
N ALA A 48 -13.76 0.10 -5.44
CA ALA A 48 -12.72 0.91 -6.09
C ALA A 48 -13.15 1.33 -7.49
N ASP A 49 -12.63 2.47 -7.94
CA ASP A 49 -12.92 2.97 -9.29
C ASP A 49 -12.24 2.12 -10.37
N GLU A 50 -11.05 1.60 -10.07
CA GLU A 50 -10.31 0.71 -10.97
C GLU A 50 -9.75 -0.46 -10.16
N VAL A 51 -9.54 -1.59 -10.82
CA VAL A 51 -8.99 -2.80 -10.20
C VAL A 51 -7.90 -3.37 -11.09
N ARG A 52 -6.79 -3.81 -10.48
CA ARG A 52 -5.72 -4.52 -11.19
C ARG A 52 -5.36 -5.79 -10.43
N LEU A 53 -5.32 -6.90 -11.14
CA LEU A 53 -4.83 -8.16 -10.59
C LEU A 53 -3.30 -8.11 -10.53
N ILE A 54 -2.74 -8.47 -9.37
CA ILE A 54 -1.29 -8.39 -9.15
C ILE A 54 -0.64 -9.74 -8.93
N GLY A 55 -1.40 -10.83 -8.96
CA GLY A 55 -0.84 -12.16 -8.86
C GLY A 55 -1.81 -13.18 -8.27
N PRO A 56 -1.29 -14.40 -8.02
CA PRO A 56 -2.11 -15.48 -7.45
C PRO A 56 -2.48 -15.20 -5.98
N ALA A 57 -3.23 -16.12 -5.38
CA ALA A 57 -3.71 -15.97 -4.01
C ALA A 57 -2.59 -15.79 -2.96
N ARG A 58 -1.38 -16.32 -3.23
CA ARG A 58 -0.25 -16.20 -2.31
C ARG A 58 0.18 -14.74 -2.17
N ALA A 59 0.29 -14.26 -0.92
CA ALA A 59 0.66 -12.87 -0.64
C ALA A 59 2.06 -12.52 -1.16
N ASP A 60 3.01 -13.46 -1.09
CA ASP A 60 4.39 -13.24 -1.54
C ASP A 60 4.49 -13.00 -3.06
N ARG A 61 3.46 -13.39 -3.82
CA ARG A 61 3.39 -13.18 -5.26
C ARG A 61 2.33 -12.15 -5.66
N SER A 62 1.77 -11.45 -4.71
CA SER A 62 0.75 -10.43 -4.96
C SER A 62 0.96 -9.22 -4.06
N TYR A 63 0.41 -9.22 -2.86
CA TYR A 63 0.47 -8.07 -1.95
C TYR A 63 1.88 -7.74 -1.45
N LEU A 64 2.82 -8.68 -1.52
CA LEU A 64 4.22 -8.47 -1.17
C LEU A 64 5.12 -8.27 -2.39
N ASP A 65 4.56 -8.26 -3.58
CA ASP A 65 5.30 -8.07 -4.83
C ASP A 65 5.36 -6.58 -5.18
N ILE A 66 6.47 -5.95 -4.83
CA ILE A 66 6.68 -4.51 -5.04
C ILE A 66 6.56 -4.15 -6.51
N GLU A 67 7.18 -4.92 -7.40
CA GLU A 67 7.16 -4.63 -8.83
C GLU A 67 5.75 -4.68 -9.42
N ALA A 68 4.96 -5.67 -9.02
CA ALA A 68 3.57 -5.81 -9.49
C ALA A 68 2.73 -4.61 -9.05
N ILE A 69 2.91 -4.15 -7.82
CA ILE A 69 2.17 -3.00 -7.29
C ILE A 69 2.58 -1.71 -8.02
N LEU A 70 3.88 -1.50 -8.23
CA LEU A 70 4.36 -0.31 -8.94
C LEU A 70 3.91 -0.32 -10.41
N MET A 71 3.87 -1.49 -11.04
CA MET A 71 3.36 -1.61 -12.40
C MET A 71 1.87 -1.25 -12.46
N ALA A 72 1.07 -1.70 -11.50
CA ALA A 72 -0.34 -1.35 -11.42
C ALA A 72 -0.53 0.16 -11.25
N ALA A 73 0.30 0.81 -10.45
CA ALA A 73 0.26 2.26 -10.29
C ALA A 73 0.56 2.98 -11.60
N ARG A 74 1.57 2.49 -12.31
CA ARG A 74 1.98 3.07 -13.60
C ARG A 74 0.89 2.93 -14.65
N GLU A 75 0.29 1.74 -14.74
CA GLU A 75 -0.76 1.45 -15.74
C GLU A 75 -2.04 2.23 -15.50
N THR A 76 -2.36 2.54 -14.26
CA THR A 76 -3.59 3.26 -13.90
C THR A 76 -3.40 4.76 -13.76
N GLY A 77 -2.15 5.24 -13.78
CA GLY A 77 -1.86 6.65 -13.56
C GLY A 77 -2.03 7.09 -12.12
N ALA A 78 -1.95 6.16 -11.17
CA ALA A 78 -2.02 6.51 -9.76
C ALA A 78 -0.81 7.36 -9.37
N ASP A 79 -1.03 8.40 -8.57
CA ASP A 79 0.03 9.29 -8.11
C ASP A 79 0.43 9.02 -6.65
N SER A 80 -0.26 8.10 -6.00
CA SER A 80 -0.06 7.83 -4.57
C SER A 80 -0.40 6.38 -4.27
N ILE A 81 0.23 5.84 -3.22
CA ILE A 81 0.01 4.47 -2.77
C ILE A 81 -0.18 4.48 -1.25
N HIS A 82 -1.26 3.88 -0.79
CA HIS A 82 -1.53 3.67 0.63
C HIS A 82 -1.37 2.18 0.94
N PRO A 83 -0.37 1.79 1.72
CA PRO A 83 -0.11 0.37 2.00
C PRO A 83 -1.01 -0.22 3.09
N GLY A 84 -1.73 0.60 3.84
CA GLY A 84 -2.53 0.13 4.97
C GLY A 84 -1.68 -0.39 6.11
N TYR A 85 -2.10 -1.51 6.68
CA TYR A 85 -1.38 -2.21 7.75
C TYR A 85 -0.91 -3.57 7.26
N GLY A 86 0.23 -4.04 7.80
CA GLY A 86 0.80 -5.32 7.38
C GLY A 86 1.37 -5.26 5.96
N PHE A 87 1.62 -6.42 5.37
CA PHE A 87 2.22 -6.55 4.03
C PHE A 87 3.44 -5.64 3.88
N LEU A 88 3.39 -4.67 2.96
CA LEU A 88 4.52 -3.80 2.68
C LEU A 88 4.51 -2.49 3.48
N SER A 89 3.53 -2.29 4.36
CA SER A 89 3.38 -1.03 5.10
C SER A 89 4.60 -0.64 5.94
N GLU A 90 5.33 -1.62 6.47
CA GLU A 90 6.52 -1.40 7.29
C GLU A 90 7.80 -1.79 6.57
N ASN A 91 7.75 -1.95 5.25
CA ASN A 91 8.92 -2.31 4.44
C ASN A 91 9.57 -1.04 3.90
N PRO A 92 10.76 -0.65 4.41
CA PRO A 92 11.42 0.58 3.96
C PRO A 92 11.83 0.52 2.49
N ALA A 93 12.15 -0.67 1.96
CA ALA A 93 12.49 -0.82 0.54
C ALA A 93 11.28 -0.47 -0.34
N PHE A 94 10.07 -0.82 0.09
CA PHE A 94 8.85 -0.47 -0.64
C PHE A 94 8.63 1.04 -0.63
N ALA A 95 8.73 1.67 0.54
CA ALA A 95 8.57 3.12 0.66
C ALA A 95 9.59 3.86 -0.21
N GLU A 96 10.84 3.39 -0.22
CA GLU A 96 11.89 3.96 -1.08
C GLU A 96 11.56 3.80 -2.57
N ALA A 97 11.08 2.61 -2.96
CA ALA A 97 10.74 2.33 -4.35
C ALA A 97 9.57 3.21 -4.83
N VAL A 98 8.57 3.41 -3.98
CA VAL A 98 7.43 4.28 -4.27
C VAL A 98 7.91 5.72 -4.48
N GLN A 99 8.74 6.22 -3.58
CA GLN A 99 9.28 7.58 -3.67
C GLN A 99 10.19 7.75 -4.87
N ALA A 100 11.03 6.75 -5.17
CA ALA A 100 11.91 6.77 -6.34
C ALA A 100 11.11 6.79 -7.65
N ALA A 101 9.91 6.21 -7.65
CA ALA A 101 9.02 6.22 -8.82
C ALA A 101 8.27 7.56 -8.96
N GLY A 102 8.50 8.50 -8.07
CA GLY A 102 7.84 9.81 -8.10
C GLY A 102 6.42 9.80 -7.53
N LEU A 103 6.07 8.74 -6.79
CA LEU A 103 4.74 8.59 -6.19
C LEU A 103 4.75 9.01 -4.73
N VAL A 104 3.58 9.44 -4.24
CA VAL A 104 3.41 9.77 -2.82
C VAL A 104 3.16 8.49 -2.04
N PHE A 105 4.00 8.21 -1.06
CA PHE A 105 3.78 7.11 -0.13
C PHE A 105 2.94 7.64 1.04
N VAL A 106 1.72 7.14 1.15
CA VAL A 106 0.80 7.59 2.21
C VAL A 106 1.09 6.79 3.47
N GLY A 107 1.99 7.32 4.28
CA GLY A 107 2.46 6.64 5.50
C GLY A 107 3.81 7.21 5.90
N PRO A 108 4.48 6.59 6.89
CA PRO A 108 5.80 7.04 7.30
C PRO A 108 6.82 6.90 6.17
N GLU A 109 7.77 7.82 6.09
CA GLU A 109 8.87 7.70 5.13
C GLU A 109 9.74 6.48 5.47
N ALA A 110 10.48 5.99 4.47
CA ALA A 110 11.35 4.82 4.62
C ALA A 110 12.30 4.92 5.82
N GLN A 111 12.89 6.09 6.01
CA GLN A 111 13.80 6.32 7.14
C GLN A 111 13.07 6.21 8.48
N THR A 112 11.84 6.72 8.56
CA THR A 112 11.03 6.62 9.78
C THR A 112 10.67 5.17 10.07
N ILE A 113 10.35 4.38 9.04
CA ILE A 113 10.05 2.95 9.19
C ILE A 113 11.26 2.22 9.75
N ARG A 114 12.47 2.50 9.24
CA ARG A 114 13.71 1.90 9.75
C ARG A 114 13.95 2.24 11.20
N ARG A 115 13.74 3.50 11.59
CA ARG A 115 13.92 3.94 12.99
C ARG A 115 12.97 3.22 13.94
N MET A 116 11.72 3.01 13.51
CA MET A 116 10.73 2.29 14.30
C MET A 116 11.13 0.83 14.48
N GLY A 117 11.62 0.20 13.43
CA GLY A 117 12.15 -1.16 13.49
C GLY A 117 13.34 -1.29 14.43
N ASP A 118 14.28 -0.38 14.33
CA ASP A 118 15.49 -0.36 15.19
C ASP A 118 15.12 -0.17 16.66
N LYS A 119 14.17 0.70 16.96
CA LYS A 119 13.69 0.90 18.33
C LYS A 119 13.03 -0.36 18.89
N ALA A 120 12.24 -1.04 18.07
CA ALA A 120 11.60 -2.29 18.49
C ALA A 120 12.63 -3.37 18.76
N GLU A 121 13.68 -3.49 17.96
CA GLU A 121 14.77 -4.43 18.17
C GLU A 121 15.55 -4.12 19.44
N ALA A 122 15.90 -2.87 19.66
CA ALA A 122 16.60 -2.44 20.85
C ALA A 122 15.79 -2.72 22.12
N ARG A 123 14.49 -2.48 22.07
CA ARG A 123 13.58 -2.72 23.19
C ARG A 123 13.48 -4.21 23.49
N ARG A 124 13.38 -5.05 22.47
CA ARG A 124 13.33 -6.52 22.65
C ARG A 124 14.61 -7.06 23.24
N THR A 125 15.74 -6.56 22.79
CA THR A 125 17.06 -6.95 23.31
C THR A 125 17.18 -6.58 24.79
N ALA A 126 16.79 -5.39 25.17
CA ALA A 126 16.82 -4.93 26.56
C ALA A 126 15.93 -5.78 27.46
N MET A 127 14.77 -6.20 26.99
CA MET A 127 13.84 -7.02 27.76
C MET A 127 14.32 -8.45 27.96
N ARG A 128 15.18 -8.97 27.08
CA ARG A 128 15.73 -10.32 27.18
C ARG A 128 16.94 -10.41 28.07
N SER A 129 17.59 -9.31 28.34
CA SER A 129 18.76 -9.28 29.20
C SER A 129 18.36 -8.92 30.63
#